data_e5a42c90cbfb1ac0291887cdf382de19
#
_entry.id   e5a42c90cbfb1ac0291887cdf382de19
#
_cell.length_a   1.000
_cell.length_b   1.000
_cell.length_c   1.000
_cell.angle_alpha   90.00
_cell.angle_beta   90.00
_cell.angle_gamma   90.00
#
_symmetry.space_group_name_H-M   'P 1'
#
loop_
_entity.id
_entity.type
_entity.pdbx_description
1 polymer ?
#
loop_
_entity_poly.entity_id
_entity_poly.type
_entity_poly.pdbx_seq_one_letter_code
_entity_poly.pdbx_strand_id
1 'polypeptide(L)'
;MRETANLTGMVLKATPSGEYDRRLVILTRERGKITAFARGAKRPGNQLMAVSRPFVFGQFRLFEGREAYSLQGAEISNYFTELSQDVESACYGSYFLEFTDYYSRENMDAGELLLLLYQSLRALLKPSLPNSLVQLVFELRAMTISGEYTEHPPCQVSDSAAYAWEYIIFSPLESLDTFVLTPEVQKELKFCVDRNKKRFIDRSFHSLEILEMM
;
A
#
# COMPACT_ATOMS: atom_id res chain seq x y z
N MET A 1 29.39 -12.07 -11.81
CA MET A 1 28.37 -13.06 -11.38
C MET A 1 27.07 -12.34 -11.19
N ARG A 2 25.97 -12.85 -11.74
CA ARG A 2 24.66 -12.25 -11.52
C ARG A 2 24.15 -12.72 -10.17
N GLU A 3 23.77 -11.82 -9.30
CA GLU A 3 23.45 -12.12 -7.90
C GLU A 3 21.97 -12.45 -7.72
N THR A 4 21.67 -13.48 -6.93
CA THR A 4 20.29 -13.82 -6.56
C THR A 4 19.98 -13.12 -5.25
N ALA A 5 18.89 -12.35 -5.23
CA ALA A 5 18.40 -11.68 -4.03
C ALA A 5 17.07 -12.30 -3.58
N ASN A 6 16.94 -12.51 -2.28
CA ASN A 6 15.66 -12.84 -1.64
C ASN A 6 15.16 -11.60 -0.91
N LEU A 7 14.07 -11.01 -1.39
CA LEU A 7 13.52 -9.78 -0.86
C LEU A 7 12.10 -9.98 -0.34
N THR A 8 11.82 -9.45 0.84
CA THR A 8 10.47 -9.44 1.42
C THR A 8 9.69 -8.27 0.87
N GLY A 9 8.51 -8.50 0.31
CA GLY A 9 7.76 -7.40 -0.31
C GLY A 9 6.34 -7.74 -0.69
N MET A 10 5.71 -6.75 -1.35
CA MET A 10 4.35 -6.85 -1.90
C MET A 10 4.32 -6.36 -3.35
N VAL A 11 3.61 -7.08 -4.20
CA VAL A 11 3.37 -6.65 -5.58
C VAL A 11 2.36 -5.50 -5.57
N LEU A 12 2.81 -4.30 -5.93
CA LEU A 12 1.95 -3.11 -6.04
C LEU A 12 1.21 -3.07 -7.39
N LYS A 13 1.91 -3.47 -8.46
CA LYS A 13 1.37 -3.39 -9.82
C LYS A 13 1.88 -4.53 -10.68
N ALA A 14 1.00 -5.05 -11.52
CA ALA A 14 1.35 -6.05 -12.54
C ALA A 14 0.75 -5.64 -13.88
N THR A 15 1.60 -5.42 -14.88
CA THR A 15 1.19 -5.04 -16.24
C THR A 15 1.67 -6.08 -17.25
N PRO A 16 0.90 -6.35 -18.31
CA PRO A 16 1.39 -7.18 -19.40
C PRO A 16 2.69 -6.65 -20.01
N SER A 17 3.62 -7.54 -20.31
CA SER A 17 4.86 -7.25 -21.00
C SER A 17 5.05 -8.29 -22.11
N GLY A 18 4.80 -7.89 -23.34
CA GLY A 18 4.70 -8.85 -24.44
C GLY A 18 3.53 -9.84 -24.29
N GLU A 19 3.65 -10.98 -24.95
CA GLU A 19 2.55 -11.95 -25.05
C GLU A 19 2.31 -12.74 -23.76
N TYR A 20 3.38 -13.20 -23.11
CA TYR A 20 3.31 -14.15 -22.00
C TYR A 20 3.87 -13.63 -20.68
N ASP A 21 4.54 -12.48 -20.67
CA ASP A 21 5.25 -11.97 -19.51
C ASP A 21 4.42 -10.93 -18.75
N ARG A 22 4.82 -10.66 -17.51
CA ARG A 22 4.35 -9.53 -16.70
C ARG A 22 5.52 -8.68 -16.24
N ARG A 23 5.35 -7.36 -16.31
CA ARG A 23 6.18 -6.40 -15.60
C ARG A 23 5.54 -6.10 -14.26
N LEU A 24 6.30 -6.26 -13.19
CA LEU A 24 5.86 -6.06 -11.81
C LEU A 24 6.53 -4.82 -11.23
N VAL A 25 5.78 -4.09 -10.42
CA VAL A 25 6.32 -3.15 -9.44
C VAL A 25 6.13 -3.79 -8.07
N ILE A 26 7.21 -3.98 -7.35
CA ILE A 26 7.21 -4.62 -6.02
C ILE A 26 7.80 -3.63 -5.03
N LEU A 27 7.07 -3.36 -3.94
CA LEU A 27 7.65 -2.70 -2.78
C LEU A 27 8.36 -3.77 -1.95
N THR A 28 9.65 -3.58 -1.73
CA THR A 28 10.45 -4.48 -0.91
C THR A 28 10.96 -3.77 0.33
N ARG A 29 11.08 -4.51 1.43
CA ARG A 29 11.61 -4.02 2.69
C ARG A 29 13.05 -3.51 2.52
N GLU A 30 13.88 -4.30 1.85
CA GLU A 30 15.33 -4.15 1.85
C GLU A 30 15.84 -3.17 0.79
N ARG A 31 15.09 -2.99 -0.31
CA ARG A 31 15.52 -2.18 -1.47
C ARG A 31 14.48 -1.19 -1.97
N GLY A 32 13.41 -0.96 -1.19
CA GLY A 32 12.32 -0.07 -1.58
C GLY A 32 11.58 -0.59 -2.82
N LYS A 33 11.17 0.31 -3.69
CA LYS A 33 10.46 -0.04 -4.93
C LYS A 33 11.41 -0.61 -5.97
N ILE A 34 11.06 -1.77 -6.52
CA ILE A 34 11.80 -2.40 -7.61
C ILE A 34 10.90 -2.74 -8.78
N THR A 35 11.50 -2.81 -9.98
CA THR A 35 10.86 -3.36 -11.17
C THR A 35 11.37 -4.79 -11.39
N ALA A 36 10.45 -5.74 -11.60
CA ALA A 36 10.78 -7.14 -11.91
C ALA A 36 9.97 -7.66 -13.09
N PHE A 37 10.56 -8.56 -13.88
CA PHE A 37 9.87 -9.27 -14.96
C PHE A 37 9.58 -10.70 -14.54
N ALA A 38 8.32 -11.11 -14.63
CA ALA A 38 7.86 -12.48 -14.43
C ALA A 38 7.63 -13.14 -15.81
N ARG A 39 8.65 -13.84 -16.29
CA ARG A 39 8.64 -14.46 -17.63
C ARG A 39 7.68 -15.63 -17.70
N GLY A 40 6.85 -15.65 -18.74
CA GLY A 40 5.85 -16.70 -18.93
C GLY A 40 4.71 -16.68 -17.91
N ALA A 41 4.59 -15.66 -17.06
CA ALA A 41 3.59 -15.58 -15.99
C ALA A 41 2.12 -15.59 -16.47
N LYS A 42 1.88 -15.36 -17.78
CA LYS A 42 0.55 -15.46 -18.39
C LYS A 42 0.28 -16.83 -19.03
N ARG A 43 1.28 -17.72 -19.10
CA ARG A 43 1.09 -19.07 -19.66
C ARG A 43 0.35 -19.94 -18.65
N PRO A 44 -0.68 -20.69 -19.09
CA PRO A 44 -1.35 -21.66 -18.23
C PRO A 44 -0.35 -22.64 -17.58
N GLY A 45 -0.54 -22.92 -16.30
CA GLY A 45 0.33 -23.83 -15.54
C GLY A 45 1.69 -23.26 -15.10
N ASN A 46 2.04 -22.02 -15.46
CA ASN A 46 3.28 -21.42 -15.00
C ASN A 46 3.17 -21.03 -13.52
N GLN A 47 4.14 -21.43 -12.71
CA GLN A 47 4.21 -21.17 -11.28
C GLN A 47 4.23 -19.66 -10.94
N LEU A 48 4.73 -18.80 -11.84
CA LEU A 48 4.77 -17.36 -11.63
C LEU A 48 3.41 -16.69 -11.84
N MET A 49 2.39 -17.41 -12.37
CA MET A 49 1.07 -16.82 -12.61
C MET A 49 0.40 -16.31 -11.33
N ALA A 50 0.40 -17.10 -10.28
CA ALA A 50 -0.24 -16.78 -9.01
C ALA A 50 0.55 -15.71 -8.23
N VAL A 51 1.87 -15.85 -8.17
CA VAL A 51 2.75 -15.00 -7.36
C VAL A 51 3.05 -13.63 -7.97
N SER A 52 2.62 -13.39 -9.21
CA SER A 52 2.81 -12.13 -9.96
C SER A 52 1.53 -11.29 -10.06
N ARG A 53 0.63 -11.38 -9.10
CA ARG A 53 -0.60 -10.57 -9.01
C ARG A 53 -0.42 -9.45 -8.00
N PRO A 54 -1.13 -8.31 -8.14
CA PRO A 54 -1.21 -7.31 -7.07
C PRO A 54 -1.67 -7.93 -5.74
N PHE A 55 -1.35 -7.29 -4.64
CA PHE A 55 -1.59 -7.71 -3.26
C PHE A 55 -0.75 -8.89 -2.76
N VAL A 56 -0.11 -9.65 -3.62
CA VAL A 56 0.70 -10.81 -3.20
C VAL A 56 1.86 -10.34 -2.32
N PHE A 57 1.90 -10.84 -1.08
CA PHE A 57 2.93 -10.54 -0.08
C PHE A 57 3.71 -11.80 0.29
N GLY A 58 5.04 -11.69 0.29
CA GLY A 58 5.92 -12.81 0.64
C GLY A 58 7.38 -12.51 0.38
N GLN A 59 8.19 -13.57 0.31
CA GLN A 59 9.60 -13.49 -0.02
C GLN A 59 9.80 -13.85 -1.50
N PHE A 60 10.31 -12.89 -2.27
CA PHE A 60 10.54 -13.02 -3.70
C PHE A 60 12.01 -13.37 -3.97
N ARG A 61 12.22 -14.47 -4.68
CA ARG A 61 13.54 -14.86 -5.20
C ARG A 61 13.73 -14.21 -6.56
N LEU A 62 14.65 -13.28 -6.63
CA LEU A 62 14.89 -12.38 -7.73
C LEU A 62 16.33 -12.52 -8.24
N PHE A 63 16.47 -12.41 -9.54
CA PHE A 63 17.77 -12.37 -10.19
C PHE A 63 18.04 -10.94 -10.64
N GLU A 64 19.17 -10.35 -10.22
CA GLU A 64 19.51 -8.97 -10.49
C GLU A 64 19.99 -8.79 -11.92
N GLY A 65 19.27 -7.99 -12.72
CA GLY A 65 19.65 -7.53 -14.05
C GLY A 65 20.30 -6.14 -14.01
N ARG A 66 20.62 -5.58 -15.16
CA ARG A 66 21.21 -4.24 -15.25
C ARG A 66 20.21 -3.13 -14.89
N GLU A 67 18.96 -3.25 -15.35
CA GLU A 67 17.91 -2.22 -15.21
C GLU A 67 16.69 -2.74 -14.43
N ALA A 68 16.51 -4.04 -14.31
CA ALA A 68 15.38 -4.66 -13.65
C ALA A 68 15.71 -6.06 -13.17
N TYR A 69 14.92 -6.52 -12.22
CA TYR A 69 15.01 -7.89 -11.71
C TYR A 69 14.26 -8.89 -12.61
N SER A 70 14.65 -10.16 -12.52
CA SER A 70 13.89 -11.28 -13.09
C SER A 70 13.34 -12.14 -11.96
N LEU A 71 12.01 -12.27 -11.86
CA LEU A 71 11.37 -13.11 -10.86
C LEU A 71 11.62 -14.58 -11.18
N GLN A 72 12.21 -15.31 -10.22
CA GLN A 72 12.52 -16.74 -10.33
C GLN A 72 11.48 -17.60 -9.59
N GLY A 73 10.89 -17.06 -8.54
CA GLY A 73 9.88 -17.71 -7.70
C GLY A 73 9.59 -16.87 -6.46
N ALA A 74 8.65 -17.31 -5.65
CA ALA A 74 8.34 -16.64 -4.39
C ALA A 74 7.75 -17.63 -3.39
N GLU A 75 8.02 -17.39 -2.11
CA GLU A 75 7.33 -18.01 -0.97
C GLU A 75 6.31 -17.02 -0.45
N ILE A 76 5.02 -17.31 -0.66
CA ILE A 76 3.94 -16.37 -0.39
C ILE A 76 3.39 -16.60 1.01
N SER A 77 3.36 -15.53 1.80
CA SER A 77 2.77 -15.49 3.14
C SER A 77 1.31 -15.09 3.10
N ASN A 78 0.91 -14.21 2.16
CA ASN A 78 -0.48 -13.79 1.99
C ASN A 78 -0.78 -13.40 0.54
N TYR A 79 -1.91 -13.86 0.02
CA TYR A 79 -2.43 -13.50 -1.31
C TYR A 79 -3.50 -12.40 -1.26
N PHE A 80 -4.05 -12.11 -0.09
CA PHE A 80 -5.17 -11.18 0.13
C PHE A 80 -6.36 -11.45 -0.79
N THR A 81 -6.64 -12.72 -1.06
CA THR A 81 -7.75 -13.15 -1.93
C THR A 81 -9.12 -12.73 -1.39
N GLU A 82 -9.23 -12.56 -0.08
CA GLU A 82 -10.45 -12.14 0.61
C GLU A 82 -10.89 -10.73 0.19
N LEU A 83 -9.96 -9.83 -0.13
CA LEU A 83 -10.28 -8.48 -0.62
C LEU A 83 -11.11 -8.51 -1.91
N SER A 84 -10.96 -9.56 -2.74
CA SER A 84 -11.72 -9.67 -3.98
C SER A 84 -13.18 -10.11 -3.78
N GLN A 85 -13.58 -10.49 -2.57
CA GLN A 85 -14.94 -10.91 -2.23
C GLN A 85 -15.87 -9.71 -1.97
N ASP A 86 -15.29 -8.54 -1.68
CA ASP A 86 -16.00 -7.28 -1.48
C ASP A 86 -15.41 -6.19 -2.37
N VAL A 87 -16.25 -5.60 -3.23
CA VAL A 87 -15.84 -4.62 -4.23
C VAL A 87 -15.29 -3.36 -3.57
N GLU A 88 -15.91 -2.92 -2.49
CA GLU A 88 -15.48 -1.72 -1.75
C GLU A 88 -14.08 -1.93 -1.17
N SER A 89 -13.86 -3.01 -0.44
CA SER A 89 -12.54 -3.36 0.12
C SER A 89 -11.47 -3.53 -0.96
N ALA A 90 -11.83 -4.12 -2.11
CA ALA A 90 -10.92 -4.26 -3.25
C ALA A 90 -10.51 -2.90 -3.83
N CYS A 91 -11.43 -1.94 -3.92
CA CYS A 91 -11.15 -0.58 -4.38
C CYS A 91 -10.25 0.17 -3.39
N TYR A 92 -10.54 0.13 -2.08
CA TYR A 92 -9.66 0.69 -1.06
C TYR A 92 -8.26 0.08 -1.11
N GLY A 93 -8.18 -1.24 -1.18
CA GLY A 93 -6.90 -1.94 -1.30
C GLY A 93 -6.11 -1.50 -2.53
N SER A 94 -6.76 -1.39 -3.69
CA SER A 94 -6.14 -0.91 -4.93
C SER A 94 -5.64 0.53 -4.78
N TYR A 95 -6.41 1.38 -4.13
CA TYR A 95 -6.01 2.75 -3.79
C TYR A 95 -4.76 2.76 -2.89
N PHE A 96 -4.69 1.90 -1.88
CA PHE A 96 -3.51 1.80 -1.02
C PHE A 96 -2.26 1.38 -1.79
N LEU A 97 -2.40 0.47 -2.76
CA LEU A 97 -1.27 0.11 -3.63
C LEU A 97 -0.81 1.29 -4.49
N GLU A 98 -1.73 2.07 -5.08
CA GLU A 98 -1.40 3.25 -5.88
C GLU A 98 -0.75 4.35 -5.04
N PHE A 99 -1.26 4.60 -3.83
CA PHE A 99 -0.72 5.58 -2.90
C PHE A 99 0.69 5.20 -2.44
N THR A 100 0.90 3.91 -2.15
CA THR A 100 2.20 3.36 -1.79
C THR A 100 3.19 3.46 -2.96
N ASP A 101 2.76 3.16 -4.19
CA ASP A 101 3.62 3.33 -5.39
C ASP A 101 4.05 4.79 -5.58
N TYR A 102 3.18 5.75 -5.26
CA TYR A 102 3.51 7.18 -5.31
C TYR A 102 4.63 7.55 -4.34
N TYR A 103 4.55 7.08 -3.08
CA TYR A 103 5.52 7.44 -2.04
C TYR A 103 6.79 6.60 -2.05
N SER A 104 6.76 5.41 -2.63
CA SER A 104 7.93 4.53 -2.64
C SER A 104 9.01 4.98 -3.62
N ARG A 105 10.27 4.78 -3.25
CA ARG A 105 11.45 5.09 -4.06
C ARG A 105 12.36 3.86 -4.17
N GLU A 106 13.19 3.84 -5.21
CA GLU A 106 14.21 2.81 -5.39
C GLU A 106 15.37 3.01 -4.41
N ASN A 107 15.97 1.92 -3.96
CA ASN A 107 17.15 1.91 -3.09
C ASN A 107 16.98 2.65 -1.75
N MET A 108 15.75 2.74 -1.25
CA MET A 108 15.44 3.27 0.07
C MET A 108 14.83 2.17 0.93
N ASP A 109 15.14 2.20 2.25
CA ASP A 109 14.42 1.35 3.20
C ASP A 109 12.94 1.69 3.15
N ALA A 110 12.10 0.69 2.98
CA ALA A 110 10.66 0.84 2.95
C ALA A 110 9.95 -0.11 3.92
N GLY A 111 10.66 -0.58 4.95
CA GLY A 111 10.12 -1.54 5.90
C GLY A 111 8.88 -1.03 6.62
N GLU A 112 8.89 0.23 7.07
CA GLU A 112 7.76 0.84 7.75
C GLU A 112 6.56 1.05 6.80
N LEU A 113 6.79 1.54 5.58
CA LEU A 113 5.73 1.72 4.59
C LEU A 113 5.12 0.38 4.14
N LEU A 114 5.96 -0.65 3.98
CA LEU A 114 5.48 -2.00 3.64
C LEU A 114 4.66 -2.61 4.78
N LEU A 115 5.07 -2.40 6.03
CA LEU A 115 4.33 -2.87 7.20
C LEU A 115 2.99 -2.15 7.32
N LEU A 116 2.96 -0.82 7.15
CA LEU A 116 1.72 -0.05 7.11
C LEU A 116 0.76 -0.57 6.05
N LEU A 117 1.24 -0.74 4.81
CA LEU A 117 0.43 -1.27 3.71
C LEU A 117 -0.17 -2.64 4.07
N TYR A 118 0.66 -3.56 4.57
CA TYR A 118 0.24 -4.90 4.95
C TYR A 118 -0.85 -4.88 6.04
N GLN A 119 -0.65 -4.07 7.08
CA GLN A 119 -1.60 -3.93 8.19
C GLN A 119 -2.91 -3.29 7.73
N SER A 120 -2.85 -2.23 6.93
CA SER A 120 -4.05 -1.56 6.41
C SER A 120 -4.88 -2.47 5.50
N LEU A 121 -4.25 -3.29 4.66
CA LEU A 121 -4.97 -4.31 3.88
C LEU A 121 -5.66 -5.36 4.78
N ARG A 122 -5.02 -5.74 5.89
CA ARG A 122 -5.65 -6.61 6.89
C ARG A 122 -6.79 -5.91 7.65
N ALA A 123 -6.66 -4.60 7.88
CA ALA A 123 -7.68 -3.80 8.54
C ALA A 123 -8.96 -3.71 7.70
N LEU A 124 -8.87 -3.60 6.37
CA LEU A 124 -10.01 -3.63 5.46
C LEU A 124 -10.82 -4.94 5.56
N LEU A 125 -10.23 -6.02 6.05
CA LEU A 125 -10.91 -7.30 6.25
C LEU A 125 -11.60 -7.43 7.62
N LYS A 126 -11.50 -6.39 8.48
CA LYS A 126 -12.12 -6.39 9.81
C LYS A 126 -13.51 -5.74 9.76
N PRO A 127 -14.62 -6.46 9.95
CA PRO A 127 -15.97 -5.87 9.92
C PRO A 127 -16.22 -4.80 10.98
N SER A 128 -15.39 -4.76 12.02
CA SER A 128 -15.49 -3.78 13.11
C SER A 128 -14.89 -2.41 12.78
N LEU A 129 -14.14 -2.29 11.70
CA LEU A 129 -13.49 -1.04 11.28
C LEU A 129 -14.12 -0.52 9.99
N PRO A 130 -14.64 0.73 9.97
CA PRO A 130 -15.09 1.34 8.74
C PRO A 130 -13.92 1.51 7.75
N ASN A 131 -14.10 1.10 6.49
CA ASN A 131 -13.07 1.24 5.45
C ASN A 131 -12.61 2.69 5.28
N SER A 132 -13.53 3.66 5.43
CA SER A 132 -13.21 5.09 5.39
C SER A 132 -12.29 5.55 6.52
N LEU A 133 -12.38 4.94 7.71
CA LEU A 133 -11.44 5.22 8.80
C LEU A 133 -10.07 4.62 8.50
N VAL A 134 -10.02 3.36 8.03
CA VAL A 134 -8.77 2.71 7.62
C VAL A 134 -8.05 3.54 6.56
N GLN A 135 -8.80 4.10 5.59
CA GLN A 135 -8.24 5.01 4.59
C GLN A 135 -7.57 6.24 5.22
N LEU A 136 -8.26 6.94 6.12
CA LEU A 136 -7.71 8.15 6.75
C LEU A 136 -6.44 7.87 7.55
N VAL A 137 -6.44 6.77 8.30
CA VAL A 137 -5.28 6.31 9.08
C VAL A 137 -4.12 5.99 8.14
N PHE A 138 -4.38 5.22 7.09
CA PHE A 138 -3.36 4.85 6.10
C PHE A 138 -2.76 6.07 5.40
N GLU A 139 -3.59 7.00 4.89
CA GLU A 139 -3.14 8.20 4.19
C GLU A 139 -2.25 9.08 5.08
N LEU A 140 -2.75 9.41 6.29
CA LEU A 140 -2.00 10.26 7.20
C LEU A 140 -0.68 9.61 7.63
N ARG A 141 -0.70 8.32 7.93
CA ARG A 141 0.50 7.61 8.35
C ARG A 141 1.52 7.43 7.22
N ALA A 142 1.07 7.15 5.99
CA ALA A 142 1.96 7.06 4.83
C ALA A 142 2.65 8.39 4.53
N MET A 143 1.91 9.51 4.60
CA MET A 143 2.49 10.86 4.50
C MET A 143 3.49 11.12 5.65
N THR A 144 3.18 10.70 6.87
CA THR A 144 4.06 10.82 8.04
C THR A 144 5.39 10.09 7.83
N ILE A 145 5.34 8.83 7.40
CA ILE A 145 6.52 8.02 7.06
C ILE A 145 7.38 8.69 5.99
N SER A 146 6.72 9.41 5.07
CA SER A 146 7.40 10.12 3.98
C SER A 146 7.88 11.53 4.35
N GLY A 147 7.68 11.97 5.61
CA GLY A 147 8.05 13.30 6.09
C GLY A 147 7.11 14.42 5.66
N GLU A 148 5.95 14.10 5.11
CA GLU A 148 4.95 15.05 4.58
C GLU A 148 3.77 15.21 5.54
N TYR A 149 4.04 15.71 6.74
CA TYR A 149 3.03 15.90 7.79
C TYR A 149 3.29 17.17 8.62
N THR A 150 2.31 17.50 9.46
CA THR A 150 2.45 18.50 10.52
C THR A 150 2.15 17.84 11.86
N GLU A 151 2.86 18.23 12.94
CA GLU A 151 2.63 17.67 14.29
C GLU A 151 1.19 17.87 14.77
N HIS A 152 0.61 19.01 14.44
CA HIS A 152 -0.77 19.34 14.74
C HIS A 152 -1.62 19.40 13.46
N PRO A 153 -2.95 19.22 13.57
CA PRO A 153 -3.86 19.33 12.42
C PRO A 153 -3.67 20.67 11.67
N PRO A 154 -3.71 20.65 10.32
CA PRO A 154 -3.52 21.88 9.51
C PRO A 154 -4.73 22.83 9.54
N CYS A 155 -5.72 22.57 10.39
CA CYS A 155 -6.97 23.32 10.52
C CYS A 155 -7.47 23.27 11.97
N GLN A 156 -8.35 24.22 12.31
CA GLN A 156 -9.02 24.23 13.61
C GLN A 156 -10.04 23.08 13.67
N VAL A 157 -9.92 22.24 14.66
CA VAL A 157 -10.74 21.05 14.91
C VAL A 157 -11.01 20.89 16.40
N SER A 158 -11.90 19.98 16.78
CA SER A 158 -12.12 19.58 18.16
C SER A 158 -10.88 18.94 18.79
N ASP A 159 -10.79 18.98 20.12
CA ASP A 159 -9.71 18.31 20.88
C ASP A 159 -9.64 16.80 20.56
N SER A 160 -10.79 16.17 20.34
CA SER A 160 -10.86 14.75 19.97
C SER A 160 -10.27 14.48 18.59
N ALA A 161 -10.48 15.35 17.61
CA ALA A 161 -9.90 15.21 16.27
C ALA A 161 -8.40 15.55 16.29
N ALA A 162 -7.97 16.53 17.09
CA ALA A 162 -6.57 16.85 17.30
C ALA A 162 -5.83 15.66 17.95
N TYR A 163 -6.41 15.06 18.97
CA TYR A 163 -5.87 13.85 19.60
C TYR A 163 -5.77 12.67 18.63
N ALA A 164 -6.81 12.45 17.80
CA ALA A 164 -6.78 11.38 16.79
C ALA A 164 -5.67 11.61 15.75
N TRP A 165 -5.46 12.85 15.32
CA TRP A 165 -4.37 13.22 14.41
C TRP A 165 -3.01 12.88 15.01
N GLU A 166 -2.73 13.36 16.23
CA GLU A 166 -1.47 13.10 16.94
C GLU A 166 -1.27 11.61 17.24
N TYR A 167 -2.35 10.91 17.61
CA TYR A 167 -2.30 9.47 17.85
C TYR A 167 -1.87 8.71 16.58
N ILE A 168 -2.43 9.03 15.41
CA ILE A 168 -2.07 8.39 14.14
C ILE A 168 -0.60 8.67 13.78
N ILE A 169 -0.11 9.88 14.01
CA ILE A 169 1.25 10.28 13.66
C ILE A 169 2.29 9.61 14.56
N PHE A 170 2.07 9.58 15.88
CA PHE A 170 3.09 9.21 16.86
C PHE A 170 2.98 7.79 17.39
N SER A 171 1.83 7.12 17.23
CA SER A 171 1.66 5.76 17.74
C SER A 171 2.41 4.70 16.92
N PRO A 172 2.80 3.58 17.53
CA PRO A 172 3.29 2.41 16.79
C PRO A 172 2.27 1.92 15.78
N LEU A 173 2.73 1.39 14.64
CA LEU A 173 1.84 0.91 13.57
C LEU A 173 0.85 -0.14 14.05
N GLU A 174 1.26 -1.01 14.98
CA GLU A 174 0.44 -2.07 15.55
C GLU A 174 -0.79 -1.58 16.31
N SER A 175 -0.79 -0.31 16.72
CA SER A 175 -1.90 0.32 17.46
C SER A 175 -2.91 1.04 16.58
N LEU A 176 -2.61 1.26 15.30
CA LEU A 176 -3.42 2.13 14.42
C LEU A 176 -4.80 1.56 14.09
N ASP A 177 -4.96 0.25 14.08
CA ASP A 177 -6.23 -0.43 13.73
C ASP A 177 -6.99 -0.93 14.96
N THR A 178 -6.90 -0.21 16.08
CA THR A 178 -7.47 -0.62 17.38
C THR A 178 -8.53 0.33 17.91
N PHE A 179 -8.87 1.41 17.20
CA PHE A 179 -9.81 2.42 17.63
C PHE A 179 -10.87 2.71 16.55
N VAL A 180 -11.96 3.31 16.99
CA VAL A 180 -13.00 3.87 16.13
C VAL A 180 -13.24 5.32 16.53
N LEU A 181 -13.77 6.12 15.62
CA LEU A 181 -14.09 7.53 15.83
C LEU A 181 -15.62 7.74 15.70
N THR A 182 -16.14 8.76 16.38
CA THR A 182 -17.49 9.19 16.09
C THR A 182 -17.56 9.80 14.68
N PRO A 183 -18.74 9.81 14.02
CA PRO A 183 -18.89 10.38 12.67
C PRO A 183 -18.39 11.83 12.57
N GLU A 184 -18.62 12.64 13.61
CA GLU A 184 -18.20 14.03 13.68
C GLU A 184 -16.68 14.16 13.68
N VAL A 185 -16.00 13.42 14.57
CA VAL A 185 -14.53 13.40 14.68
C VAL A 185 -13.90 12.87 13.40
N GLN A 186 -14.46 11.81 12.81
CA GLN A 186 -13.99 11.28 11.55
C GLN A 186 -14.10 12.28 10.40
N LYS A 187 -15.19 13.07 10.36
CA LYS A 187 -15.38 14.13 9.36
C LYS A 187 -14.35 15.27 9.50
N GLU A 188 -14.06 15.69 10.73
CA GLU A 188 -13.04 16.70 11.00
C GLU A 188 -11.64 16.16 10.61
N LEU A 189 -11.32 14.94 10.99
CA LEU A 189 -10.06 14.28 10.63
C LEU A 189 -9.92 14.20 9.11
N LYS A 190 -10.97 13.75 8.40
CA LYS A 190 -11.01 13.70 6.94
C LYS A 190 -10.70 15.06 6.31
N PHE A 191 -11.33 16.11 6.80
CA PHE A 191 -11.09 17.47 6.28
C PHE A 191 -9.62 17.89 6.42
N CYS A 192 -8.96 17.55 7.55
CA CYS A 192 -7.55 17.83 7.78
C CYS A 192 -6.64 16.98 6.90
N VAL A 193 -6.92 15.67 6.77
CA VAL A 193 -6.15 14.77 5.91
C VAL A 193 -6.25 15.20 4.45
N ASP A 194 -7.45 15.54 3.95
CA ASP A 194 -7.64 16.04 2.58
C ASP A 194 -6.89 17.35 2.34
N ARG A 195 -6.84 18.23 3.33
CA ARG A 195 -6.07 19.47 3.24
C ARG A 195 -4.56 19.22 3.22
N ASN A 196 -4.10 18.27 4.02
CA ASN A 196 -2.69 17.86 4.00
C ASN A 196 -2.32 17.20 2.68
N LYS A 197 -3.16 16.31 2.14
CA LYS A 197 -2.95 15.72 0.80
C LYS A 197 -2.83 16.76 -0.29
N LYS A 198 -3.74 17.76 -0.33
CA LYS A 198 -3.70 18.85 -1.32
C LYS A 198 -2.41 19.68 -1.28
N ARG A 199 -1.71 19.70 -0.16
CA ARG A 199 -0.44 20.41 0.01
C ARG A 199 0.73 19.67 -0.62
N PHE A 200 0.72 18.33 -0.56
CA PHE A 200 1.89 17.50 -0.88
C PHE A 200 1.69 16.63 -2.12
N ILE A 201 0.46 16.28 -2.47
CA ILE A 201 0.15 15.37 -3.58
C ILE A 201 -0.34 16.17 -4.77
N ASP A 202 0.35 16.02 -5.91
CA ASP A 202 0.13 16.75 -7.15
C ASP A 202 -0.58 15.93 -8.24
N ARG A 203 -1.08 14.71 -7.89
CA ARG A 203 -1.78 13.84 -8.83
C ARG A 203 -3.07 13.27 -8.24
N SER A 204 -3.98 12.80 -9.11
CA SER A 204 -5.12 11.97 -8.74
C SER A 204 -4.76 10.47 -8.73
N PHE A 205 -5.56 9.68 -8.02
CA PHE A 205 -5.44 8.22 -7.94
C PHE A 205 -6.68 7.60 -8.58
N HIS A 206 -6.49 6.78 -9.58
CA HIS A 206 -7.59 6.20 -10.35
C HIS A 206 -8.55 5.35 -9.48
N SER A 207 -8.01 4.58 -8.55
CA SER A 207 -8.83 3.76 -7.65
C SER A 207 -9.66 4.60 -6.66
N LEU A 208 -9.17 5.80 -6.28
CA LEU A 208 -9.94 6.73 -5.46
C LEU A 208 -11.10 7.35 -6.23
N GLU A 209 -10.91 7.70 -7.50
CA GLU A 209 -11.97 8.20 -8.37
C GLU A 209 -13.11 7.18 -8.52
N ILE A 210 -12.78 5.88 -8.59
CA ILE A 210 -13.78 4.81 -8.62
C ILE A 210 -14.56 4.73 -7.30
N LEU A 211 -13.87 4.83 -6.16
CA LEU A 211 -14.51 4.83 -4.84
C LEU A 211 -15.49 5.99 -4.66
N GLU A 212 -15.16 7.17 -5.17
CA GLU A 212 -16.02 8.36 -5.08
C GLU A 212 -17.28 8.26 -5.96
N MET A 213 -17.32 7.32 -6.92
CA MET A 213 -18.47 7.06 -7.78
C MET A 213 -19.41 5.97 -7.22
N MET A 214 -19.00 5.23 -6.21
CA MET A 214 -19.77 4.16 -5.56
C MET A 214 -20.69 4.71 -4.48
#